data_c024c9e943f6cec59710b21d0aa49ebe
#
_entry.id   c024c9e943f6cec59710b21d0aa49ebe
#
_cell.length_a   1.000
_cell.length_b   1.000
_cell.length_c   1.000
_cell.angle_alpha   90.00
_cell.angle_beta   90.00
_cell.angle_gamma   90.00
#
_symmetry.space_group_name_H-M   'P 1'
#
loop_
_entity.id
_entity.type
_entity.pdbx_description
1 polymer ?
#
loop_
_entity_poly.entity_id
_entity_poly.type
_entity_poly.pdbx_seq_one_letter_code
_entity_poly.pdbx_strand_id
1 'polypeptide(L)'
;MRFLIDENLSPRLVVALRASFPDSVHVETLRLRGCDDSRVWEAARAEGLVILTKDDDFNARSVLLGAPPKVVHLRVGNVATSAVIHLLLERRTRILAFGEEGETSLLVLP
;
A
#
# COMPACT_ATOMS: atom_id res chain seq x y z
N MET A 1 -0.27 10.53 4.96
CA MET A 1 -0.47 9.38 4.04
C MET A 1 -1.05 8.20 4.79
N ARG A 2 -2.03 7.55 4.24
CA ARG A 2 -2.69 6.38 4.82
C ARG A 2 -2.63 5.23 3.83
N PHE A 3 -2.28 4.05 4.30
CA PHE A 3 -2.24 2.85 3.46
C PHE A 3 -3.53 2.05 3.54
N LEU A 4 -3.91 1.45 2.41
CA LEU A 4 -4.76 0.26 2.38
C LEU A 4 -3.83 -0.93 2.17
N ILE A 5 -3.66 -1.74 3.22
CA ILE A 5 -2.71 -2.85 3.23
C ILE A 5 -3.38 -4.09 2.67
N ASP A 6 -2.81 -4.63 1.61
CA ASP A 6 -3.36 -5.77 0.88
C ASP A 6 -3.28 -7.07 1.70
N GLU A 7 -4.11 -8.05 1.33
CA GLU A 7 -4.25 -9.30 2.07
C GLU A 7 -2.98 -10.16 2.08
N ASN A 8 -2.06 -9.95 1.15
CA ASN A 8 -0.76 -10.65 1.13
C ASN A 8 0.22 -10.15 2.19
N LEU A 9 -0.15 -9.12 2.94
CA LEU A 9 0.63 -8.57 4.04
C LEU A 9 -0.12 -8.75 5.36
N SER A 10 0.61 -8.82 6.47
CA SER A 10 0.02 -9.03 7.78
C SER A 10 -0.78 -7.82 8.26
N PRO A 11 -1.96 -8.02 8.86
CA PRO A 11 -2.70 -6.94 9.54
C PRO A 11 -1.91 -6.28 10.67
N ARG A 12 -0.89 -6.94 11.20
CA ARG A 12 -0.03 -6.37 12.25
C ARG A 12 0.72 -5.14 11.79
N LEU A 13 0.85 -4.94 10.48
CA LEU A 13 1.47 -3.73 9.94
C LEU A 13 0.72 -2.46 10.35
N VAL A 14 -0.59 -2.53 10.53
CA VAL A 14 -1.40 -1.38 10.93
C VAL A 14 -0.87 -0.77 12.22
N VAL A 15 -0.66 -1.61 13.24
CA VAL A 15 -0.16 -1.14 14.54
C VAL A 15 1.29 -0.70 14.45
N ALA A 16 2.12 -1.50 13.78
CA ALA A 16 3.56 -1.23 13.69
C ALA A 16 3.87 0.06 12.94
N LEU A 17 3.02 0.44 11.99
CA LEU A 17 3.22 1.63 11.16
C LEU A 17 2.46 2.86 11.66
N ARG A 18 1.73 2.75 12.75
CA ARG A 18 0.81 3.80 13.21
C ARG A 18 1.51 5.15 13.43
N ALA A 19 2.72 5.15 13.96
CA ALA A 19 3.45 6.38 14.24
C ALA A 19 3.87 7.12 12.96
N SER A 20 4.20 6.38 11.90
CA SER A 20 4.70 6.96 10.65
C SER A 20 3.62 7.11 9.59
N PHE A 21 2.64 6.22 9.59
CA PHE A 21 1.55 6.19 8.61
C PHE A 21 0.23 6.01 9.35
N PRO A 22 -0.21 7.05 10.09
CA PRO A 22 -1.42 6.95 10.91
C PRO A 22 -2.66 6.71 10.06
N ASP A 23 -3.65 6.06 10.66
CA ASP A 23 -4.95 5.78 10.04
C ASP A 23 -4.88 4.82 8.84
N SER A 24 -3.78 4.08 8.70
CA SER A 24 -3.71 3.00 7.72
C SER A 24 -4.61 1.86 8.15
N VAL A 25 -5.19 1.17 7.17
CA VAL A 25 -6.10 0.06 7.41
C VAL A 25 -5.71 -1.14 6.56
N HIS A 26 -6.08 -2.32 7.01
CA HIS A 26 -5.91 -3.56 6.25
C HIS A 26 -7.20 -3.85 5.50
N VAL A 27 -7.11 -4.50 4.33
CA VAL A 27 -8.30 -4.89 3.55
C VAL A 27 -9.28 -5.72 4.38
N GLU A 28 -8.78 -6.49 5.34
CA GLU A 28 -9.59 -7.28 6.26
C GLU A 28 -10.56 -6.40 7.06
N THR A 29 -10.11 -5.23 7.52
CA THR A 29 -10.93 -4.27 8.27
C THR A 29 -12.08 -3.73 7.44
N LEU A 30 -11.84 -3.55 6.13
CA LEU A 30 -12.86 -3.05 5.21
C LEU A 30 -13.67 -4.17 4.56
N ARG A 31 -13.49 -5.43 5.03
CA ARG A 31 -14.18 -6.60 4.50
C ARG A 31 -13.94 -6.81 3.01
N LEU A 32 -12.70 -6.53 2.58
CA LEU A 32 -12.30 -6.67 1.18
C LEU A 32 -11.46 -7.93 0.93
N ARG A 33 -11.22 -8.75 1.96
CA ARG A 33 -10.46 -9.99 1.78
C ARG A 33 -11.17 -10.89 0.77
N GLY A 34 -10.40 -11.37 -0.20
CA GLY A 34 -10.96 -12.20 -1.28
C GLY A 34 -11.72 -11.45 -2.36
N CYS A 35 -11.86 -10.14 -2.25
CA CYS A 35 -12.47 -9.33 -3.31
C CYS A 35 -11.51 -9.16 -4.47
N ASP A 36 -12.07 -8.89 -5.65
CA ASP A 36 -11.24 -8.65 -6.83
C ASP A 36 -10.51 -7.31 -6.73
N ASP A 37 -9.51 -7.14 -7.59
CA ASP A 37 -8.67 -5.94 -7.59
C ASP A 37 -9.46 -4.67 -7.87
N SER A 38 -10.51 -4.75 -8.66
CA SER A 38 -11.36 -3.58 -8.94
C SER A 38 -12.01 -3.02 -7.69
N ARG A 39 -12.46 -3.88 -6.80
CA ARG A 39 -13.09 -3.45 -5.54
C ARG A 39 -12.09 -2.86 -4.59
N VAL A 40 -10.91 -3.47 -4.48
CA VAL A 40 -9.83 -2.93 -3.65
C VAL A 40 -9.39 -1.57 -4.18
N TRP A 41 -9.21 -1.46 -5.48
CA TRP A 41 -8.84 -0.22 -6.16
C TRP A 41 -9.83 0.91 -5.87
N GLU A 42 -11.13 0.64 -6.07
CA GLU A 42 -12.17 1.65 -5.85
C GLU A 42 -12.29 2.06 -4.38
N ALA A 43 -12.13 1.12 -3.45
CA ALA A 43 -12.14 1.44 -2.03
C ALA A 43 -10.97 2.37 -1.67
N ALA A 44 -9.78 2.07 -2.18
CA ALA A 44 -8.62 2.93 -1.94
C ALA A 44 -8.84 4.32 -2.51
N ARG A 45 -9.37 4.40 -3.73
CA ARG A 45 -9.65 5.67 -4.40
C ARG A 45 -10.66 6.50 -3.60
N ALA A 46 -11.76 5.88 -3.20
CA ALA A 46 -12.84 6.56 -2.50
C ALA A 46 -12.44 7.08 -1.12
N GLU A 47 -11.57 6.33 -0.43
CA GLU A 47 -11.15 6.65 0.93
C GLU A 47 -9.84 7.44 0.99
N GLY A 48 -9.24 7.74 -0.14
CA GLY A 48 -7.97 8.47 -0.17
C GLY A 48 -6.79 7.68 0.39
N LEU A 49 -6.78 6.37 0.16
CA LEU A 49 -5.74 5.48 0.65
C LEU A 49 -4.73 5.15 -0.44
N VAL A 50 -3.50 4.87 -0.04
CA VAL A 50 -2.45 4.37 -0.93
C VAL A 50 -2.40 2.85 -0.77
N ILE A 51 -2.49 2.10 -1.87
CA ILE A 51 -2.43 0.64 -1.81
C ILE A 51 -1.00 0.21 -1.51
N LEU A 52 -0.83 -0.64 -0.50
CA LEU A 52 0.45 -1.26 -0.14
C LEU A 52 0.32 -2.76 -0.38
N THR A 53 1.14 -3.32 -1.25
CA THR A 53 1.02 -4.72 -1.67
C THR A 53 2.36 -5.34 -2.01
N LYS A 54 2.46 -6.67 -1.89
CA LYS A 54 3.60 -7.44 -2.39
C LYS A 54 3.38 -7.95 -3.82
N ASP A 55 2.16 -7.90 -4.33
CA ASP A 55 1.83 -8.34 -5.67
C ASP A 55 2.05 -7.25 -6.68
N ASP A 56 2.29 -7.64 -7.93
CA ASP A 56 2.40 -6.69 -9.04
C ASP A 56 1.07 -6.49 -9.78
N ASP A 57 -0.02 -7.07 -9.27
CA ASP A 57 -1.33 -7.05 -9.94
C ASP A 57 -1.88 -5.63 -10.12
N PHE A 58 -1.54 -4.71 -9.22
CA PHE A 58 -1.99 -3.33 -9.33
C PHE A 58 -1.11 -2.45 -10.22
N ASN A 59 0.06 -2.95 -10.65
CA ASN A 59 0.99 -2.13 -11.41
C ASN A 59 0.44 -1.71 -12.77
N ALA A 60 -0.12 -2.65 -13.52
CA ALA A 60 -0.72 -2.34 -14.82
C ALA A 60 -1.89 -1.38 -14.68
N ARG A 61 -2.72 -1.58 -13.66
CA ARG A 61 -3.86 -0.71 -13.38
C ARG A 61 -3.39 0.71 -13.04
N SER A 62 -2.32 0.82 -12.25
CA SER A 62 -1.74 2.11 -11.90
C SER A 62 -1.20 2.85 -13.12
N VAL A 63 -0.52 2.14 -14.01
CA VAL A 63 0.01 2.73 -15.24
C VAL A 63 -1.12 3.20 -16.16
N LEU A 64 -2.18 2.39 -16.29
CA LEU A 64 -3.29 2.71 -17.19
C LEU A 64 -4.21 3.81 -16.66
N LEU A 65 -4.54 3.75 -15.37
CA LEU A 65 -5.55 4.62 -14.78
C LEU A 65 -4.96 5.81 -14.01
N GLY A 66 -3.73 5.69 -13.57
CA GLY A 66 -3.08 6.72 -12.76
C GLY A 66 -3.63 6.80 -11.34
N ALA A 67 -3.17 7.79 -10.60
CA ALA A 67 -3.65 8.07 -9.25
C ALA A 67 -4.84 9.02 -9.29
N PRO A 68 -5.69 9.06 -8.26
CA PRO A 68 -5.75 8.15 -7.14
C PRO A 68 -6.36 6.80 -7.50
N PRO A 69 -6.03 5.75 -6.81
CA PRO A 69 -5.09 5.66 -5.70
C PRO A 69 -3.65 5.48 -6.18
N LYS A 70 -2.70 5.94 -5.38
CA LYS A 70 -1.30 5.59 -5.58
C LYS A 70 -1.05 4.18 -5.09
N VAL A 71 0.01 3.55 -5.59
CA VAL A 71 0.38 2.18 -5.24
C VAL A 71 1.84 2.13 -4.80
N VAL A 72 2.09 1.51 -3.66
CA VAL A 72 3.44 1.14 -3.22
C VAL A 72 3.55 -0.38 -3.34
N HIS A 73 4.40 -0.83 -4.26
CA HIS A 73 4.64 -2.24 -4.50
C HIS A 73 5.93 -2.66 -3.83
N LEU A 74 5.83 -3.60 -2.88
CA LEU A 74 6.99 -4.17 -2.19
C LEU A 74 7.45 -5.41 -2.93
N ARG A 75 8.57 -5.31 -3.60
CA ARG A 75 9.13 -6.40 -4.40
C ARG A 75 10.12 -7.19 -3.54
N VAL A 76 9.58 -7.88 -2.53
CA VAL A 76 10.41 -8.50 -1.48
C VAL A 76 10.26 -10.02 -1.35
N GLY A 77 9.39 -10.65 -2.06
CA GLY A 77 9.20 -12.10 -1.91
C GLY A 77 8.73 -12.50 -0.52
N ASN A 78 9.11 -13.71 -0.10
CA ASN A 78 8.62 -14.33 1.13
C ASN A 78 9.52 -13.96 2.32
N VAL A 79 9.22 -12.84 2.97
CA VAL A 79 10.01 -12.35 4.11
C VAL A 79 9.11 -12.20 5.34
N ALA A 80 9.74 -12.17 6.52
CA ALA A 80 9.04 -11.98 7.78
C ALA A 80 8.38 -10.59 7.85
N THR A 81 7.30 -10.49 8.57
CA THR A 81 6.61 -9.21 8.80
C THR A 81 7.55 -8.16 9.39
N SER A 82 8.45 -8.56 10.29
CA SER A 82 9.44 -7.63 10.86
C SER A 82 10.36 -7.04 9.79
N ALA A 83 10.72 -7.80 8.78
CA ALA A 83 11.55 -7.30 7.67
C ALA A 83 10.77 -6.29 6.83
N VAL A 84 9.47 -6.52 6.62
CA VAL A 84 8.61 -5.57 5.90
C VAL A 84 8.50 -4.26 6.68
N ILE A 85 8.27 -4.35 7.99
CA ILE A 85 8.20 -3.18 8.87
C ILE A 85 9.50 -2.37 8.78
N HIS A 86 10.63 -3.05 8.91
CA HIS A 86 11.94 -2.41 8.84
C HIS A 86 12.15 -1.69 7.51
N LEU A 87 11.80 -2.34 6.41
CA LEU A 87 11.93 -1.74 5.08
C LEU A 87 11.08 -0.47 4.96
N LEU A 88 9.81 -0.52 5.38
CA LEU A 88 8.91 0.62 5.28
C LEU A 88 9.37 1.79 6.13
N LEU A 89 9.84 1.53 7.34
CA LEU A 89 10.34 2.58 8.23
C LEU A 89 11.65 3.16 7.71
N GLU A 90 12.53 2.34 7.18
CA GLU A 90 13.78 2.79 6.60
C GLU A 90 13.55 3.65 5.37
N ARG A 91 12.51 3.37 4.58
CA ARG A 91 12.17 4.11 3.37
C ARG A 91 11.07 5.16 3.61
N ARG A 92 10.76 5.46 4.86
CA ARG A 92 9.66 6.35 5.21
C ARG A 92 9.72 7.69 4.48
N THR A 93 10.86 8.34 4.47
CA THR A 93 11.02 9.66 3.82
C THR A 93 10.70 9.58 2.33
N ARG A 94 11.19 8.55 1.66
CA ARG A 94 10.94 8.32 0.24
C ARG A 94 9.45 8.08 -0.03
N ILE A 95 8.80 7.29 0.83
CA ILE A 95 7.38 6.96 0.67
C ILE A 95 6.52 8.20 0.88
N LEU A 96 6.82 8.99 1.92
CA LEU A 96 6.06 10.21 2.18
C LEU A 96 6.21 11.22 1.05
N ALA A 97 7.40 11.37 0.50
CA ALA A 97 7.63 12.23 -0.66
C ALA A 97 6.81 11.76 -1.88
N PHE A 98 6.77 10.45 -2.12
CA PHE A 98 5.94 9.88 -3.17
C PHE A 98 4.46 10.21 -2.97
N GLY A 99 4.00 10.15 -1.73
CA GLY A 99 2.59 10.44 -1.41
C GLY A 99 2.19 11.88 -1.70
N GLU A 100 3.13 12.80 -1.61
CA GLU A 100 2.86 14.24 -1.77
C GLU A 100 3.05 14.75 -3.19
N GLU A 101 3.90 14.12 -3.98
CA GLU A 101 4.17 14.60 -5.34
C GLU A 101 3.02 14.23 -6.27
N GLY A 102 2.86 14.96 -7.37
CA GLY A 102 1.70 14.84 -8.25
C GLY A 102 1.91 14.09 -9.55
N GLU A 103 3.11 13.54 -9.80
CA GLU A 103 3.44 13.05 -11.12
C GLU A 103 3.46 11.52 -11.26
N THR A 104 3.84 10.80 -10.19
CA THR A 104 3.94 9.35 -10.27
C THR A 104 2.81 8.68 -9.50
N SER A 105 2.33 7.55 -10.00
CA SER A 105 1.24 6.79 -9.39
C SER A 105 1.73 5.49 -8.75
N LEU A 106 2.95 5.06 -9.05
CA LEU A 106 3.50 3.78 -8.60
C LEU A 106 4.90 3.97 -8.06
N LEU A 107 5.15 3.44 -6.87
CA LEU A 107 6.48 3.34 -6.28
C LEU A 107 6.79 1.88 -6.03
N VAL A 108 7.89 1.39 -6.61
CA VAL A 108 8.34 0.01 -6.40
C VAL A 108 9.54 0.03 -5.46
N LEU A 109 9.44 -0.73 -4.38
CA LEU A 109 10.53 -0.87 -3.42
C LEU A 109 10.98 -2.32 -3.38
N PRO A 110 12.30 -2.55 -3.33
CA PRO A 110 12.76 -3.69 -2.61
C PRO A 110 12.85 -3.17 -1.33
#